data_bc430324fa160d4d280267bda69b5ce8
#
_entry.id   bc430324fa160d4d280267bda69b5ce8
#
_cell.length_a   1.000
_cell.length_b   1.000
_cell.length_c   1.000
_cell.angle_alpha   90.00
_cell.angle_beta   90.00
_cell.angle_gamma   90.00
#
_symmetry.space_group_name_H-M   'P 1'
#
loop_
_entity.id
_entity.type
_entity.pdbx_description
1 polymer ?
#
loop_
_entity_poly.entity_id
_entity_poly.type
_entity_poly.pdbx_seq_one_letter_code
_entity_poly.pdbx_strand_id
1 'polypeptide(L)'
;VPNEEQLVEYLKWTAAELHQARQRLADLTAALHEPIAVVSMACRLPGKVNSPEDLWELVASGRDAVTGFPDDRAWTFPAEPPYARLGGFVDDPAGFDAGFFGVGPDEALATEPLQRIVLQLAWEAVERARIAPHTLRSTPTGVYVGATNHDYATNLQSVPEQLLPYLGGGTSGSLVSGRIAYALGLEGPAISVDTACSSSLVAIHLACQALRRDECGIALAGGGTVMATPHTFHGFAHQKSLAPDGRCKPFAAAADGMGLAEGVALVLLERLGDARRAGHPVLAVIRGSALNQDGAGYGLAAPNGPSQQGVIRAALADAGLAADDVDAVEAHGTGTPIGDAIEAQALLATYGARRSPERPLWLGSVKSNTGHTQGAAGAAALIKMVQALRHDTLPASLHIDRPTPLATWKKGAVRLLTDPVPWPRRDTPRRAGVSAFATSGTNAHLILEEAPPPGP
;
A
#
# COMPACT_ATOMS: atom_id res chain seq x y z
N VAL A 1 53.13 32.40 20.07
CA VAL A 1 52.54 31.14 20.56
C VAL A 1 51.43 31.51 21.53
N PRO A 2 50.22 31.01 21.37
CA PRO A 2 49.13 31.28 22.30
C PRO A 2 49.55 30.90 23.73
N ASN A 3 49.15 31.71 24.71
CA ASN A 3 49.38 31.36 26.10
C ASN A 3 48.38 30.28 26.58
N GLU A 4 48.59 29.68 27.74
CA GLU A 4 47.78 28.58 28.27
C GLU A 4 46.32 28.97 28.43
N GLU A 5 45.99 30.20 28.84
CA GLU A 5 44.62 30.72 28.97
C GLU A 5 43.94 30.80 27.60
N GLN A 6 44.62 31.28 26.56
CA GLN A 6 44.09 31.36 25.20
C GLN A 6 43.83 29.96 24.62
N LEU A 7 44.68 28.98 24.93
CA LEU A 7 44.47 27.59 24.54
C LEU A 7 43.28 26.98 25.25
N VAL A 8 43.11 27.26 26.55
CA VAL A 8 41.95 26.77 27.32
C VAL A 8 40.64 27.40 26.79
N GLU A 9 40.62 28.71 26.49
CA GLU A 9 39.47 29.38 25.89
C GLU A 9 39.12 28.79 24.51
N TYR A 10 40.11 28.58 23.67
CA TYR A 10 39.92 27.97 22.35
C TYR A 10 39.38 26.54 22.47
N LEU A 11 39.88 25.73 23.40
CA LEU A 11 39.40 24.40 23.67
C LEU A 11 37.95 24.39 24.15
N LYS A 12 37.58 25.32 25.06
CA LYS A 12 36.18 25.48 25.51
C LYS A 12 35.26 25.85 24.37
N TRP A 13 35.66 26.82 23.53
CA TRP A 13 34.91 27.22 22.38
C TRP A 13 34.75 26.06 21.37
N THR A 14 35.81 25.36 21.03
CA THR A 14 35.76 24.21 20.12
C THR A 14 34.91 23.08 20.67
N ALA A 15 34.95 22.81 21.98
CA ALA A 15 34.10 21.81 22.61
C ALA A 15 32.61 22.21 22.57
N ALA A 16 32.28 23.50 22.74
CA ALA A 16 30.93 24.00 22.62
C ALA A 16 30.41 23.89 21.17
N GLU A 17 31.20 24.29 20.20
CA GLU A 17 30.87 24.14 18.76
C GLU A 17 30.67 22.66 18.37
N LEU A 18 31.53 21.77 18.83
CA LEU A 18 31.39 20.34 18.57
C LEU A 18 30.11 19.77 19.20
N HIS A 19 29.80 20.19 20.44
CA HIS A 19 28.56 19.79 21.10
C HIS A 19 27.35 20.27 20.33
N GLN A 20 27.30 21.52 19.89
CA GLN A 20 26.24 22.10 19.12
C GLN A 20 26.07 21.42 17.73
N ALA A 21 27.20 21.14 17.04
CA ALA A 21 27.19 20.41 15.79
C ALA A 21 26.65 18.98 15.95
N ARG A 22 27.05 18.28 17.02
CA ARG A 22 26.51 16.95 17.34
C ARG A 22 25.01 16.98 17.65
N GLN A 23 24.56 17.99 18.39
CA GLN A 23 23.13 18.15 18.68
C GLN A 23 22.34 18.39 17.39
N ARG A 24 22.79 19.32 16.54
CA ARG A 24 22.15 19.58 15.23
C ARG A 24 22.12 18.32 14.35
N LEU A 25 23.20 17.54 14.34
CA LEU A 25 23.24 16.28 13.59
C LEU A 25 22.24 15.26 14.15
N ALA A 26 22.13 15.15 15.46
CA ALA A 26 21.16 14.28 16.11
C ALA A 26 19.73 14.69 15.80
N ASP A 27 19.42 16.00 15.86
CA ASP A 27 18.10 16.55 15.56
C ASP A 27 17.72 16.30 14.08
N LEU A 28 18.65 16.54 13.14
CA LEU A 28 18.44 16.28 11.72
C LEU A 28 18.25 14.78 11.45
N THR A 29 19.04 13.92 12.10
CA THR A 29 18.91 12.48 11.96
C THR A 29 17.55 12.01 12.52
N ALA A 30 17.13 12.53 13.66
CA ALA A 30 15.83 12.24 14.24
C ALA A 30 14.68 12.66 13.32
N ALA A 31 14.76 13.85 12.71
CA ALA A 31 13.74 14.34 11.76
C ALA A 31 13.66 13.45 10.52
N LEU A 32 14.79 13.00 9.97
CA LEU A 32 14.82 12.09 8.80
C LEU A 32 14.21 10.71 9.07
N HIS A 33 14.18 10.28 10.33
CA HIS A 33 13.61 8.99 10.75
C HIS A 33 12.37 9.16 11.63
N GLU A 34 11.74 10.36 11.62
CA GLU A 34 10.52 10.56 12.40
C GLU A 34 9.44 9.56 12.00
N PRO A 35 8.84 8.85 12.97
CA PRO A 35 7.75 7.92 12.69
C PRO A 35 6.53 8.65 12.10
N ILE A 36 5.91 8.04 11.10
CA ILE A 36 4.73 8.59 10.43
C ILE A 36 3.47 7.88 10.93
N ALA A 37 2.56 8.64 11.50
CA ALA A 37 1.28 8.14 11.98
C ALA A 37 0.31 7.88 10.81
N VAL A 38 -0.36 6.73 10.81
CA VAL A 38 -1.57 6.49 10.04
C VAL A 38 -2.73 7.02 10.87
N VAL A 39 -3.28 8.17 10.49
CA VAL A 39 -4.35 8.84 11.25
C VAL A 39 -5.74 8.43 10.81
N SER A 40 -5.89 8.03 9.56
CA SER A 40 -7.13 7.44 9.07
C SER A 40 -6.90 6.56 7.84
N MET A 41 -7.95 5.83 7.45
CA MET A 41 -7.97 4.93 6.30
C MET A 41 -9.35 4.92 5.67
N ALA A 42 -9.42 4.76 4.33
CA ALA A 42 -10.65 4.57 3.58
C ALA A 42 -10.40 3.61 2.41
N CYS A 43 -11.37 2.77 2.04
CA CYS A 43 -11.20 1.84 0.93
C CYS A 43 -12.53 1.45 0.26
N ARG A 44 -12.42 1.02 -1.00
CA ARG A 44 -13.42 0.26 -1.75
C ARG A 44 -12.71 -0.96 -2.31
N LEU A 45 -13.09 -2.15 -1.87
CA LEU A 45 -12.44 -3.41 -2.23
C LEU A 45 -13.50 -4.48 -2.57
N PRO A 46 -13.11 -5.60 -3.21
CA PRO A 46 -14.04 -6.67 -3.54
C PRO A 46 -14.77 -7.24 -2.32
N GLY A 47 -15.97 -7.76 -2.55
CA GLY A 47 -16.78 -8.40 -1.51
C GLY A 47 -17.63 -7.42 -0.71
N LYS A 48 -18.02 -6.30 -1.33
CA LYS A 48 -18.80 -5.19 -0.73
C LYS A 48 -18.04 -4.51 0.43
N VAL A 49 -16.74 -4.47 0.34
CA VAL A 49 -15.90 -3.77 1.31
C VAL A 49 -15.90 -2.27 0.98
N ASN A 50 -16.62 -1.51 1.78
CA ASN A 50 -16.78 -0.07 1.64
C ASN A 50 -16.07 0.73 2.76
N SER A 51 -15.45 0.02 3.71
CA SER A 51 -14.71 0.61 4.82
C SER A 51 -13.56 -0.30 5.26
N PRO A 52 -12.59 0.21 6.03
CA PRO A 52 -11.58 -0.62 6.69
C PRO A 52 -12.16 -1.67 7.64
N GLU A 53 -13.29 -1.37 8.24
CA GLU A 53 -14.04 -2.27 9.13
C GLU A 53 -14.64 -3.44 8.36
N ASP A 54 -15.22 -3.19 7.17
CA ASP A 54 -15.72 -4.25 6.29
C ASP A 54 -14.58 -5.15 5.79
N LEU A 55 -13.39 -4.56 5.53
CA LEU A 55 -12.21 -5.36 5.18
C LEU A 55 -11.83 -6.28 6.34
N TRP A 56 -11.89 -5.78 7.57
CA TRP A 56 -11.64 -6.63 8.73
C TRP A 56 -12.65 -7.77 8.83
N GLU A 57 -13.93 -7.52 8.68
CA GLU A 57 -14.97 -8.54 8.69
C GLU A 57 -14.74 -9.60 7.60
N LEU A 58 -14.35 -9.17 6.40
CA LEU A 58 -14.06 -10.07 5.29
C LEU A 58 -12.90 -11.01 5.64
N VAL A 59 -11.77 -10.50 6.14
CA VAL A 59 -10.59 -11.33 6.42
C VAL A 59 -10.74 -12.14 7.70
N ALA A 60 -11.37 -11.59 8.74
CA ALA A 60 -11.60 -12.29 10.00
C ALA A 60 -12.58 -13.45 9.86
N SER A 61 -13.59 -13.33 9.00
CA SER A 61 -14.54 -14.41 8.71
C SER A 61 -14.02 -15.41 7.67
N GLY A 62 -12.83 -15.22 7.11
CA GLY A 62 -12.28 -16.09 6.07
C GLY A 62 -13.12 -16.10 4.79
N ARG A 63 -13.74 -14.99 4.42
CA ARG A 63 -14.61 -14.88 3.26
C ARG A 63 -13.81 -14.66 1.98
N ASP A 64 -14.17 -15.38 0.91
CA ASP A 64 -13.65 -15.22 -0.44
C ASP A 64 -14.52 -14.21 -1.19
N ALA A 65 -13.91 -13.15 -1.72
CA ALA A 65 -14.58 -12.07 -2.44
C ALA A 65 -14.50 -12.19 -3.97
N VAL A 66 -13.93 -13.29 -4.48
CA VAL A 66 -13.87 -13.55 -5.93
C VAL A 66 -15.26 -13.92 -6.43
N THR A 67 -15.72 -13.24 -7.47
CA THR A 67 -17.06 -13.42 -8.07
C THR A 67 -16.96 -13.57 -9.59
N GLY A 68 -18.10 -13.82 -10.23
CA GLY A 68 -18.23 -13.68 -11.68
C GLY A 68 -17.96 -12.25 -12.16
N PHE A 69 -17.71 -12.11 -13.44
CA PHE A 69 -17.52 -10.80 -14.05
C PHE A 69 -18.78 -9.92 -13.89
N PRO A 70 -18.61 -8.60 -13.70
CA PRO A 70 -19.72 -7.69 -13.52
C PRO A 70 -20.55 -7.51 -14.80
N ASP A 71 -21.87 -7.38 -14.66
CA ASP A 71 -22.79 -7.18 -15.79
C ASP A 71 -22.99 -5.69 -16.12
N ASP A 72 -22.52 -4.78 -15.25
CA ASP A 72 -22.73 -3.33 -15.33
C ASP A 72 -21.74 -2.58 -16.23
N ARG A 73 -20.76 -3.29 -16.85
CA ARG A 73 -19.67 -2.66 -17.60
C ARG A 73 -19.71 -2.89 -19.11
N ALA A 74 -20.76 -3.55 -19.60
CA ALA A 74 -20.93 -3.87 -21.00
C ALA A 74 -19.68 -4.52 -21.66
N TRP A 75 -18.94 -5.34 -20.90
CA TRP A 75 -17.74 -5.99 -21.39
C TRP A 75 -18.06 -6.99 -22.51
N THR A 76 -17.28 -6.95 -23.56
CA THR A 76 -17.36 -7.92 -24.66
C THR A 76 -16.25 -8.93 -24.54
N PHE A 77 -16.55 -10.19 -24.80
CA PHE A 77 -15.62 -11.31 -24.71
C PHE A 77 -15.59 -12.14 -25.96
N PRO A 78 -14.45 -12.78 -26.29
CA PRO A 78 -14.44 -13.92 -27.21
C PRO A 78 -15.41 -15.00 -26.73
N ALA A 79 -15.90 -15.82 -27.64
CA ALA A 79 -16.82 -16.92 -27.30
C ALA A 79 -16.20 -17.85 -26.24
N GLU A 80 -14.90 -18.14 -26.39
CA GLU A 80 -14.09 -18.95 -25.47
C GLU A 80 -12.86 -18.15 -25.02
N PRO A 81 -12.94 -17.35 -23.94
CA PRO A 81 -11.79 -16.64 -23.44
C PRO A 81 -10.79 -17.64 -22.80
N PRO A 82 -9.48 -17.41 -22.92
CA PRO A 82 -8.45 -18.31 -22.39
C PRO A 82 -8.27 -18.17 -20.85
N TYR A 83 -9.29 -17.71 -20.14
CA TYR A 83 -9.28 -17.49 -18.70
C TYR A 83 -10.69 -17.63 -18.12
N ALA A 84 -10.76 -17.95 -16.83
CA ALA A 84 -12.01 -17.93 -16.09
C ALA A 84 -12.59 -16.51 -16.02
N ARG A 85 -13.91 -16.38 -16.16
CA ARG A 85 -14.62 -15.09 -15.97
C ARG A 85 -14.87 -14.86 -14.48
N LEU A 86 -13.77 -14.84 -13.72
CA LEU A 86 -13.75 -14.70 -12.26
C LEU A 86 -12.73 -13.64 -11.86
N GLY A 87 -13.06 -12.86 -10.85
CA GLY A 87 -12.17 -11.84 -10.30
C GLY A 87 -12.77 -11.15 -9.08
N GLY A 88 -12.04 -10.23 -8.50
CA GLY A 88 -12.52 -9.36 -7.41
C GLY A 88 -12.95 -8.00 -7.99
N PHE A 89 -14.17 -7.57 -7.73
CA PHE A 89 -14.70 -6.32 -8.28
C PHE A 89 -15.23 -5.40 -7.18
N VAL A 90 -15.03 -4.09 -7.37
CA VAL A 90 -15.65 -3.09 -6.50
C VAL A 90 -17.13 -2.98 -6.81
N ASP A 91 -17.91 -2.73 -5.77
CA ASP A 91 -19.34 -2.53 -5.86
C ASP A 91 -19.61 -1.10 -6.36
N ASP A 92 -20.58 -0.93 -7.26
CA ASP A 92 -21.03 0.36 -7.78
C ASP A 92 -19.91 1.34 -8.18
N PRO A 93 -19.00 0.99 -9.11
CA PRO A 93 -17.93 1.89 -9.53
C PRO A 93 -18.44 3.14 -10.29
N ALA A 94 -19.70 3.14 -10.69
CA ALA A 94 -20.35 4.27 -11.35
C ALA A 94 -20.93 5.29 -10.36
N GLY A 95 -21.20 4.88 -9.12
CA GLY A 95 -21.78 5.73 -8.08
C GLY A 95 -20.88 6.91 -7.71
N PHE A 96 -21.38 8.14 -7.93
CA PHE A 96 -20.63 9.36 -7.63
C PHE A 96 -21.59 10.53 -7.43
N ASP A 97 -21.50 11.18 -6.28
CA ASP A 97 -22.23 12.43 -6.03
C ASP A 97 -21.47 13.62 -6.64
N ALA A 98 -21.66 13.81 -7.95
CA ALA A 98 -21.03 14.89 -8.70
C ALA A 98 -21.41 16.27 -8.16
N GLY A 99 -22.66 16.44 -7.73
CA GLY A 99 -23.17 17.71 -7.18
C GLY A 99 -22.48 18.09 -5.88
N PHE A 100 -22.21 17.13 -5.00
CA PHE A 100 -21.46 17.35 -3.76
C PHE A 100 -20.05 17.89 -4.02
N PHE A 101 -19.37 17.38 -5.04
CA PHE A 101 -18.02 17.81 -5.42
C PHE A 101 -17.99 18.99 -6.41
N GLY A 102 -19.14 19.56 -6.76
CA GLY A 102 -19.23 20.67 -7.72
C GLY A 102 -18.84 20.29 -9.15
N VAL A 103 -18.96 19.00 -9.51
CA VAL A 103 -18.66 18.47 -10.84
C VAL A 103 -19.93 18.47 -11.69
N GLY A 104 -19.84 19.05 -12.89
CA GLY A 104 -20.98 19.05 -13.83
C GLY A 104 -21.30 17.64 -14.35
N PRO A 105 -22.55 17.38 -14.78
CA PRO A 105 -22.97 16.04 -15.21
C PRO A 105 -22.16 15.51 -16.40
N ASP A 106 -21.83 16.32 -17.38
CA ASP A 106 -21.04 15.91 -18.54
C ASP A 106 -19.57 15.61 -18.15
N GLU A 107 -18.99 16.41 -17.25
CA GLU A 107 -17.67 16.14 -16.70
C GLU A 107 -17.68 14.85 -15.88
N ALA A 108 -18.70 14.61 -15.06
CA ALA A 108 -18.83 13.40 -14.26
C ALA A 108 -18.88 12.15 -15.14
N LEU A 109 -19.64 12.19 -16.26
CA LEU A 109 -19.71 11.10 -17.24
C LEU A 109 -18.36 10.86 -17.93
N ALA A 110 -17.64 11.92 -18.28
CA ALA A 110 -16.32 11.84 -18.92
C ALA A 110 -15.19 11.41 -17.97
N THR A 111 -15.41 11.47 -16.65
CA THR A 111 -14.40 11.14 -15.64
C THR A 111 -14.40 9.64 -15.33
N GLU A 112 -13.24 9.00 -15.43
CA GLU A 112 -13.08 7.58 -15.13
C GLU A 112 -13.45 7.21 -13.67
N PRO A 113 -13.98 6.01 -13.42
CA PRO A 113 -14.40 5.58 -12.08
C PRO A 113 -13.30 5.71 -11.02
N LEU A 114 -12.03 5.44 -11.37
CA LEU A 114 -10.92 5.56 -10.44
C LEU A 114 -10.82 6.98 -9.86
N GLN A 115 -10.87 8.02 -10.69
CA GLN A 115 -10.79 9.41 -10.22
C GLN A 115 -11.97 9.77 -9.29
N ARG A 116 -13.17 9.26 -9.58
CA ARG A 116 -14.37 9.48 -8.78
C ARG A 116 -14.26 8.82 -7.40
N ILE A 117 -13.90 7.54 -7.36
CA ILE A 117 -13.78 6.78 -6.11
C ILE A 117 -12.64 7.33 -5.24
N VAL A 118 -11.48 7.65 -5.83
CA VAL A 118 -10.34 8.23 -5.09
C VAL A 118 -10.74 9.56 -4.44
N LEU A 119 -11.51 10.40 -5.14
CA LEU A 119 -11.99 11.68 -4.60
C LEU A 119 -12.95 11.46 -3.40
N GLN A 120 -13.89 10.51 -3.51
CA GLN A 120 -14.78 10.15 -2.39
C GLN A 120 -13.98 9.63 -1.19
N LEU A 121 -13.01 8.72 -1.43
CA LEU A 121 -12.18 8.16 -0.37
C LEU A 121 -11.27 9.21 0.28
N ALA A 122 -10.79 10.20 -0.48
CA ALA A 122 -10.01 11.31 0.06
C ALA A 122 -10.85 12.12 1.06
N TRP A 123 -12.09 12.44 0.72
CA TRP A 123 -13.04 13.10 1.62
C TRP A 123 -13.30 12.26 2.88
N GLU A 124 -13.67 10.99 2.69
CA GLU A 124 -13.93 10.06 3.80
C GLU A 124 -12.72 9.92 4.72
N ALA A 125 -11.50 9.83 4.17
CA ALA A 125 -10.29 9.71 4.96
C ALA A 125 -10.07 10.96 5.85
N VAL A 126 -10.34 12.15 5.33
CA VAL A 126 -10.24 13.40 6.11
C VAL A 126 -11.28 13.42 7.24
N GLU A 127 -12.55 13.08 6.95
CA GLU A 127 -13.60 13.01 7.98
C GLU A 127 -13.29 11.95 9.05
N ARG A 128 -12.82 10.76 8.65
CA ARG A 128 -12.43 9.68 9.58
C ARG A 128 -11.25 10.06 10.47
N ALA A 129 -10.39 10.98 10.01
CA ALA A 129 -9.34 11.59 10.83
C ALA A 129 -9.86 12.63 11.84
N ARG A 130 -11.17 12.92 11.82
CA ARG A 130 -11.83 13.98 12.60
C ARG A 130 -11.34 15.38 12.22
N ILE A 131 -10.90 15.54 10.98
CA ILE A 131 -10.49 16.82 10.41
C ILE A 131 -11.66 17.36 9.59
N ALA A 132 -12.03 18.61 9.79
CA ALA A 132 -13.05 19.24 8.95
C ALA A 132 -12.44 19.56 7.57
N PRO A 133 -12.93 19.01 6.45
CA PRO A 133 -12.27 19.13 5.15
C PRO A 133 -11.97 20.57 4.71
N HIS A 134 -12.85 21.52 5.08
CA HIS A 134 -12.65 22.94 4.73
C HIS A 134 -11.43 23.57 5.41
N THR A 135 -10.92 23.01 6.53
CA THR A 135 -9.73 23.51 7.24
C THR A 135 -8.43 23.17 6.51
N LEU A 136 -8.46 22.23 5.57
CA LEU A 136 -7.32 21.86 4.76
C LEU A 136 -7.13 22.77 3.54
N ARG A 137 -8.12 23.63 3.23
CA ARG A 137 -8.03 24.57 2.11
C ARG A 137 -6.85 25.52 2.28
N SER A 138 -6.09 25.72 1.20
CA SER A 138 -4.87 26.53 1.16
C SER A 138 -3.80 26.08 2.18
N THR A 139 -3.79 24.80 2.55
CA THR A 139 -2.71 24.22 3.36
C THR A 139 -1.76 23.40 2.50
N PRO A 140 -0.48 23.23 2.92
CA PRO A 140 0.47 22.36 2.25
C PRO A 140 0.16 20.88 2.56
N THR A 141 -1.06 20.43 2.21
CA THR A 141 -1.46 19.01 2.31
C THR A 141 -1.09 18.29 1.03
N GLY A 142 -0.31 17.21 1.14
CA GLY A 142 0.16 16.41 0.00
C GLY A 142 -0.85 15.36 -0.46
N VAL A 143 -0.82 15.00 -1.74
CA VAL A 143 -1.65 13.95 -2.35
C VAL A 143 -0.77 13.04 -3.22
N TYR A 144 -0.65 11.78 -2.84
CA TYR A 144 0.19 10.78 -3.51
C TYR A 144 -0.64 9.56 -3.87
N VAL A 145 -0.93 9.33 -5.14
CA VAL A 145 -1.83 8.26 -5.57
C VAL A 145 -1.18 7.36 -6.60
N GLY A 146 -1.07 6.08 -6.26
CA GLY A 146 -0.74 5.03 -7.21
C GLY A 146 -1.94 4.72 -8.11
N ALA A 147 -1.79 4.88 -9.41
CA ALA A 147 -2.89 4.65 -10.35
C ALA A 147 -2.40 3.81 -11.53
N THR A 148 -3.18 2.79 -11.87
CA THR A 148 -2.89 1.88 -13.00
C THR A 148 -4.16 1.65 -13.81
N ASN A 149 -4.00 1.29 -15.07
CA ASN A 149 -5.10 0.93 -15.99
C ASN A 149 -6.10 2.07 -16.23
N HIS A 150 -5.71 3.02 -17.08
CA HIS A 150 -6.57 4.12 -17.55
C HIS A 150 -7.30 3.70 -18.85
N ASP A 151 -8.17 2.68 -18.76
CA ASP A 151 -8.79 2.06 -19.92
C ASP A 151 -10.25 2.50 -20.19
N TYR A 152 -10.75 3.50 -19.44
CA TYR A 152 -12.14 3.96 -19.49
C TYR A 152 -12.60 4.42 -20.87
N ALA A 153 -11.74 5.12 -21.60
CA ALA A 153 -12.07 5.62 -22.94
C ALA A 153 -11.60 4.73 -24.10
N THR A 154 -10.91 3.62 -23.82
CA THR A 154 -10.24 2.84 -24.89
C THR A 154 -11.20 2.11 -25.83
N ASN A 155 -12.41 1.79 -25.38
CA ASN A 155 -13.42 1.07 -26.16
C ASN A 155 -14.55 1.95 -26.67
N LEU A 156 -14.47 3.28 -26.51
CA LEU A 156 -15.50 4.18 -26.98
C LEU A 156 -15.46 4.25 -28.52
N GLN A 157 -16.50 3.75 -29.18
CA GLN A 157 -16.65 3.87 -30.63
C GLN A 157 -17.03 5.26 -31.09
N SER A 158 -17.78 6.00 -30.25
CA SER A 158 -18.13 7.41 -30.44
C SER A 158 -18.27 8.08 -29.08
N VAL A 159 -17.90 9.34 -29.03
CA VAL A 159 -18.06 10.17 -27.83
C VAL A 159 -19.02 11.29 -28.17
N PRO A 160 -20.08 11.50 -27.40
CA PRO A 160 -20.96 12.65 -27.55
C PRO A 160 -20.16 13.97 -27.51
N GLU A 161 -20.46 14.90 -28.39
CA GLU A 161 -19.70 16.13 -28.58
C GLU A 161 -19.56 16.93 -27.27
N GLN A 162 -20.59 16.96 -26.45
CA GLN A 162 -20.60 17.66 -25.15
C GLN A 162 -19.61 17.05 -24.13
N LEU A 163 -19.18 15.80 -24.29
CA LEU A 163 -18.21 15.15 -23.39
C LEU A 163 -16.75 15.36 -23.83
N LEU A 164 -16.50 15.72 -25.11
CA LEU A 164 -15.16 15.86 -25.65
C LEU A 164 -14.25 16.82 -24.84
N PRO A 165 -14.75 18.00 -24.36
CA PRO A 165 -13.93 18.91 -23.58
C PRO A 165 -13.40 18.32 -22.27
N TYR A 166 -14.11 17.35 -21.69
CA TYR A 166 -13.82 16.78 -20.38
C TYR A 166 -13.05 15.46 -20.47
N LEU A 167 -13.11 14.76 -21.60
CA LEU A 167 -12.57 13.39 -21.71
C LEU A 167 -11.08 13.32 -21.45
N GLY A 168 -10.30 14.27 -21.99
CA GLY A 168 -8.86 14.32 -21.78
C GLY A 168 -8.47 14.44 -20.29
N GLY A 169 -9.18 15.27 -19.54
CA GLY A 169 -9.01 15.37 -18.09
C GLY A 169 -9.58 14.16 -17.34
N GLY A 170 -10.75 13.71 -17.76
CA GLY A 170 -11.45 12.59 -17.12
C GLY A 170 -10.74 11.25 -17.20
N THR A 171 -9.77 11.09 -18.12
CA THR A 171 -9.00 9.83 -18.32
C THR A 171 -7.50 10.00 -18.12
N SER A 172 -7.06 11.18 -17.68
CA SER A 172 -5.63 11.45 -17.44
C SER A 172 -5.18 10.95 -16.07
N GLY A 173 -4.16 10.11 -16.02
CA GLY A 173 -3.57 9.63 -14.78
C GLY A 173 -3.06 10.75 -13.86
N SER A 174 -2.60 11.89 -14.43
CA SER A 174 -2.17 13.05 -13.63
C SER A 174 -3.30 13.69 -12.82
N LEU A 175 -4.55 13.57 -13.29
CA LEU A 175 -5.71 14.13 -12.59
C LEU A 175 -6.28 13.20 -11.49
N VAL A 176 -5.76 12.01 -11.32
CA VAL A 176 -6.13 11.16 -10.17
C VAL A 176 -5.76 11.86 -8.85
N SER A 177 -4.55 12.42 -8.73
CA SER A 177 -4.14 13.23 -7.57
C SER A 177 -4.58 14.68 -7.69
N GLY A 178 -4.48 15.25 -8.88
CA GLY A 178 -4.78 16.68 -9.12
C GLY A 178 -6.23 17.04 -8.83
N ARG A 179 -7.19 16.17 -9.13
CA ARG A 179 -8.62 16.38 -8.85
C ARG A 179 -8.91 16.44 -7.35
N ILE A 180 -8.24 15.61 -6.55
CA ILE A 180 -8.35 15.66 -5.09
C ILE A 180 -7.85 17.02 -4.57
N ALA A 181 -6.64 17.42 -5.00
CA ALA A 181 -6.06 18.70 -4.59
C ALA A 181 -6.96 19.88 -5.00
N TYR A 182 -7.50 19.87 -6.21
CA TYR A 182 -8.42 20.88 -6.68
C TYR A 182 -9.72 20.95 -5.87
N ALA A 183 -10.39 19.80 -5.67
CA ALA A 183 -11.69 19.76 -5.00
C ALA A 183 -11.59 20.15 -3.51
N LEU A 184 -10.51 19.78 -2.83
CA LEU A 184 -10.28 20.10 -1.42
C LEU A 184 -9.52 21.43 -1.26
N GLY A 185 -8.99 22.03 -2.33
CA GLY A 185 -8.20 23.28 -2.30
C GLY A 185 -6.85 23.11 -1.62
N LEU A 186 -6.17 21.97 -1.83
CA LEU A 186 -4.87 21.65 -1.24
C LEU A 186 -3.73 22.26 -2.05
N GLU A 187 -2.68 22.75 -1.40
CA GLU A 187 -1.54 23.44 -2.04
C GLU A 187 -0.21 22.66 -1.90
N GLY A 188 -0.22 21.50 -1.26
CA GLY A 188 0.94 20.63 -1.20
C GLY A 188 1.19 19.86 -2.51
N PRO A 189 2.27 19.03 -2.56
CA PRO A 189 2.58 18.23 -3.73
C PRO A 189 1.42 17.27 -4.10
N ALA A 190 1.02 17.23 -5.38
CA ALA A 190 0.01 16.32 -5.90
C ALA A 190 0.63 15.44 -6.99
N ILE A 191 0.86 14.15 -6.70
CA ILE A 191 1.60 13.23 -7.54
C ILE A 191 0.78 11.97 -7.79
N SER A 192 0.58 11.64 -9.07
CA SER A 192 0.11 10.32 -9.51
C SER A 192 1.31 9.51 -9.98
N VAL A 193 1.40 8.25 -9.56
CA VAL A 193 2.53 7.36 -9.89
C VAL A 193 2.04 6.01 -10.37
N ASP A 194 2.66 5.49 -11.42
CA ASP A 194 2.45 4.11 -11.89
C ASP A 194 3.77 3.32 -11.82
N THR A 195 3.81 2.37 -10.90
CA THR A 195 4.85 1.34 -10.80
C THR A 195 4.22 -0.05 -10.79
N ALA A 196 3.06 -0.19 -11.43
CA ALA A 196 2.22 -1.39 -11.45
C ALA A 196 1.81 -1.82 -10.02
N CYS A 197 1.99 -3.09 -9.64
CA CYS A 197 1.49 -3.65 -8.38
C CYS A 197 2.07 -3.00 -7.11
N SER A 198 3.18 -2.27 -7.19
CA SER A 198 3.79 -1.54 -6.06
C SER A 198 3.31 -0.10 -5.91
N SER A 199 2.50 0.42 -6.84
CA SER A 199 2.16 1.85 -6.96
C SER A 199 1.68 2.47 -5.65
N SER A 200 0.78 1.83 -4.90
CA SER A 200 0.27 2.38 -3.64
C SER A 200 1.30 2.40 -2.51
N LEU A 201 2.20 1.40 -2.41
CA LEU A 201 3.29 1.47 -1.43
C LEU A 201 4.36 2.49 -1.82
N VAL A 202 4.61 2.67 -3.12
CA VAL A 202 5.47 3.74 -3.63
C VAL A 202 4.88 5.11 -3.28
N ALA A 203 3.59 5.32 -3.51
CA ALA A 203 2.88 6.54 -3.13
C ALA A 203 2.97 6.82 -1.62
N ILE A 204 2.77 5.79 -0.78
CA ILE A 204 2.90 5.89 0.68
C ILE A 204 4.35 6.21 1.08
N HIS A 205 5.35 5.58 0.45
CA HIS A 205 6.76 5.89 0.68
C HIS A 205 7.08 7.36 0.36
N LEU A 206 6.65 7.85 -0.81
CA LEU A 206 6.84 9.24 -1.22
C LEU A 206 6.18 10.22 -0.23
N ALA A 207 4.97 9.93 0.23
CA ALA A 207 4.27 10.71 1.24
C ALA A 207 5.06 10.75 2.57
N CYS A 208 5.57 9.61 3.03
CA CYS A 208 6.41 9.56 4.24
C CYS A 208 7.68 10.41 4.09
N GLN A 209 8.33 10.38 2.93
CA GLN A 209 9.51 11.20 2.65
C GLN A 209 9.18 12.71 2.63
N ALA A 210 8.06 13.10 2.00
CA ALA A 210 7.61 14.49 1.95
C ALA A 210 7.27 15.04 3.35
N LEU A 211 6.59 14.23 4.18
CA LEU A 211 6.31 14.59 5.58
C LEU A 211 7.58 14.79 6.40
N ARG A 212 8.57 13.88 6.27
CA ARG A 212 9.86 13.98 6.97
C ARG A 212 10.71 15.18 6.52
N ARG A 213 10.55 15.62 5.27
CA ARG A 213 11.23 16.79 4.69
C ARG A 213 10.47 18.10 4.87
N ASP A 214 9.33 18.06 5.56
CA ASP A 214 8.45 19.22 5.75
C ASP A 214 7.92 19.85 4.45
N GLU A 215 7.83 19.05 3.38
CA GLU A 215 7.19 19.45 2.11
C GLU A 215 5.67 19.54 2.26
N CYS A 216 5.11 18.83 3.24
CA CYS A 216 3.71 18.89 3.64
C CYS A 216 3.55 18.53 5.12
N GLY A 217 2.45 19.00 5.74
CA GLY A 217 2.11 18.67 7.15
C GLY A 217 1.25 17.42 7.27
N ILE A 218 0.37 17.21 6.30
CA ILE A 218 -0.56 16.08 6.17
C ILE A 218 -0.41 15.53 4.75
N ALA A 219 -0.56 14.22 4.56
CA ALA A 219 -0.54 13.61 3.24
C ALA A 219 -1.63 12.54 3.08
N LEU A 220 -2.43 12.65 2.02
CA LEU A 220 -3.25 11.56 1.50
C LEU A 220 -2.39 10.66 0.62
N ALA A 221 -2.34 9.37 0.91
CA ALA A 221 -1.52 8.43 0.16
C ALA A 221 -2.21 7.08 -0.05
N GLY A 222 -1.95 6.43 -1.17
CA GLY A 222 -2.52 5.12 -1.46
C GLY A 222 -2.57 4.83 -2.95
N GLY A 223 -3.60 4.13 -3.41
CA GLY A 223 -3.73 3.86 -4.84
C GLY A 223 -4.97 3.06 -5.20
N GLY A 224 -5.15 2.89 -6.50
CA GLY A 224 -6.31 2.20 -7.01
C GLY A 224 -6.16 1.68 -8.43
N THR A 225 -7.07 0.76 -8.74
CA THR A 225 -7.33 0.25 -10.09
C THR A 225 -8.82 -0.05 -10.19
N VAL A 226 -9.45 0.45 -11.24
CA VAL A 226 -10.78 0.06 -11.68
C VAL A 226 -10.70 -0.34 -13.14
N MET A 227 -11.14 -1.54 -13.46
CA MET A 227 -11.06 -2.09 -14.82
C MET A 227 -12.33 -1.73 -15.59
N ALA A 228 -12.28 -0.73 -16.45
CA ALA A 228 -13.41 -0.39 -17.33
C ALA A 228 -13.57 -1.39 -18.48
N THR A 229 -12.51 -2.12 -18.82
CA THR A 229 -12.49 -3.15 -19.87
C THR A 229 -11.86 -4.44 -19.36
N PRO A 230 -12.04 -5.59 -20.05
CA PRO A 230 -11.39 -6.85 -19.69
C PRO A 230 -9.94 -6.96 -20.21
N HIS A 231 -9.33 -5.88 -20.72
CA HIS A 231 -8.00 -5.93 -21.36
C HIS A 231 -6.91 -6.49 -20.46
N THR A 232 -6.95 -6.17 -19.16
CA THR A 232 -5.99 -6.70 -18.19
C THR A 232 -6.03 -8.22 -18.10
N PHE A 233 -7.24 -8.81 -18.12
CA PHE A 233 -7.39 -10.27 -18.14
C PHE A 233 -6.80 -10.87 -19.42
N HIS A 234 -7.01 -10.25 -20.58
CA HIS A 234 -6.42 -10.70 -21.84
C HIS A 234 -4.89 -10.70 -21.79
N GLY A 235 -4.29 -9.59 -21.31
CA GLY A 235 -2.84 -9.44 -21.21
C GLY A 235 -2.21 -10.53 -20.33
N PHE A 236 -2.71 -10.71 -19.11
CA PHE A 236 -2.17 -11.71 -18.17
C PHE A 236 -2.47 -13.16 -18.58
N ALA A 237 -3.58 -13.41 -19.28
CA ALA A 237 -3.88 -14.73 -19.84
C ALA A 237 -2.85 -15.15 -20.89
N HIS A 238 -2.46 -14.24 -21.79
CA HIS A 238 -1.39 -14.50 -22.76
C HIS A 238 -0.03 -14.77 -22.09
N GLN A 239 0.22 -14.17 -20.94
CA GLN A 239 1.39 -14.43 -20.12
C GLN A 239 1.29 -15.73 -19.29
N LYS A 240 0.15 -16.44 -19.34
CA LYS A 240 -0.14 -17.64 -18.55
C LYS A 240 0.03 -17.41 -17.03
N SER A 241 -0.33 -16.23 -16.56
CA SER A 241 -0.15 -15.80 -15.17
C SER A 241 -1.43 -15.86 -14.34
N LEU A 242 -2.60 -16.13 -14.98
CA LEU A 242 -3.89 -16.20 -14.30
C LEU A 242 -4.18 -17.59 -13.76
N ALA A 243 -4.71 -17.65 -12.53
CA ALA A 243 -5.23 -18.89 -11.96
C ALA A 243 -6.51 -19.33 -12.70
N PRO A 244 -6.67 -20.62 -12.99
CA PRO A 244 -7.85 -21.16 -13.68
C PRO A 244 -9.16 -20.93 -12.91
N ASP A 245 -9.09 -20.80 -11.58
CA ASP A 245 -10.21 -20.53 -10.67
C ASP A 245 -10.32 -19.08 -10.21
N GLY A 246 -9.50 -18.17 -10.78
CA GLY A 246 -9.49 -16.74 -10.48
C GLY A 246 -9.03 -16.38 -9.06
N ARG A 247 -8.37 -17.29 -8.34
CA ARG A 247 -7.98 -17.11 -6.93
C ARG A 247 -6.48 -17.02 -6.74
N CYS A 248 -6.04 -16.17 -5.83
CA CYS A 248 -4.66 -16.18 -5.34
C CYS A 248 -4.52 -17.24 -4.24
N LYS A 249 -3.58 -18.18 -4.43
CA LYS A 249 -3.24 -19.25 -3.47
C LYS A 249 -1.84 -19.00 -2.91
N PRO A 250 -1.66 -18.00 -2.01
CA PRO A 250 -0.34 -17.51 -1.64
C PRO A 250 0.50 -18.59 -0.96
N PHE A 251 1.69 -18.83 -1.50
CA PHE A 251 2.67 -19.80 -0.98
C PHE A 251 2.18 -21.25 -0.90
N ALA A 252 1.06 -21.57 -1.52
CA ALA A 252 0.49 -22.91 -1.54
C ALA A 252 1.19 -23.83 -2.56
N ALA A 253 1.18 -25.14 -2.30
CA ALA A 253 1.62 -26.09 -3.30
C ALA A 253 0.68 -26.16 -4.52
N ALA A 254 -0.60 -25.80 -4.31
CA ALA A 254 -1.61 -25.67 -5.34
C ALA A 254 -1.57 -24.33 -6.08
N ALA A 255 -0.59 -23.45 -5.80
CA ALA A 255 -0.42 -22.15 -6.51
C ALA A 255 -0.25 -22.39 -8.00
N ASP A 256 -1.10 -21.77 -8.84
CA ASP A 256 -1.18 -21.99 -10.28
C ASP A 256 -1.39 -20.71 -11.10
N GLY A 257 -1.36 -19.56 -10.41
CA GLY A 257 -1.53 -18.25 -11.01
C GLY A 257 -2.17 -17.26 -10.04
N MET A 258 -2.38 -16.02 -10.48
CA MET A 258 -3.04 -14.99 -9.70
C MET A 258 -4.51 -14.82 -10.11
N GLY A 259 -5.35 -14.43 -9.17
CA GLY A 259 -6.67 -13.88 -9.43
C GLY A 259 -6.59 -12.36 -9.51
N LEU A 260 -7.10 -11.75 -10.57
CA LEU A 260 -7.13 -10.29 -10.70
C LEU A 260 -8.30 -9.68 -9.93
N ALA A 261 -8.07 -8.49 -9.40
CA ALA A 261 -9.09 -7.72 -8.72
C ALA A 261 -8.92 -6.22 -8.94
N GLU A 262 -9.99 -5.50 -8.69
CA GLU A 262 -10.03 -4.05 -8.55
C GLU A 262 -9.87 -3.65 -7.10
N GLY A 263 -9.72 -2.37 -6.86
CA GLY A 263 -9.77 -1.79 -5.54
C GLY A 263 -9.21 -0.39 -5.52
N VAL A 264 -9.62 0.37 -4.54
CA VAL A 264 -9.08 1.69 -4.22
C VAL A 264 -8.91 1.78 -2.71
N ALA A 265 -7.75 2.22 -2.26
CA ALA A 265 -7.43 2.33 -0.84
C ALA A 265 -6.54 3.54 -0.59
N LEU A 266 -6.90 4.36 0.39
CA LEU A 266 -6.17 5.55 0.83
C LEU A 266 -5.94 5.52 2.34
N VAL A 267 -4.84 6.12 2.75
CA VAL A 267 -4.52 6.44 4.14
C VAL A 267 -4.21 7.92 4.27
N LEU A 268 -4.54 8.50 5.40
CA LEU A 268 -4.11 9.85 5.78
C LEU A 268 -2.93 9.73 6.74
N LEU A 269 -1.87 10.45 6.46
CA LEU A 269 -0.59 10.36 7.13
C LEU A 269 -0.17 11.70 7.72
N GLU A 270 0.45 11.67 8.90
CA GLU A 270 1.10 12.81 9.56
C GLU A 270 2.38 12.37 10.26
N ARG A 271 3.30 13.30 10.54
CA ARG A 271 4.36 13.02 11.51
C ARG A 271 3.72 12.68 12.86
N LEU A 272 4.24 11.67 13.55
CA LEU A 272 3.66 11.20 14.82
C LEU A 272 3.56 12.32 15.86
N GLY A 273 4.58 13.19 15.92
CA GLY A 273 4.60 14.36 16.80
C GLY A 273 3.48 15.35 16.50
N ASP A 274 3.21 15.60 15.20
CA ASP A 274 2.16 16.52 14.76
C ASP A 274 0.76 15.95 15.05
N ALA A 275 0.52 14.69 14.71
CA ALA A 275 -0.75 14.01 14.98
C ALA A 275 -1.11 14.05 16.46
N ARG A 276 -0.13 13.81 17.35
CA ARG A 276 -0.31 13.90 18.79
C ARG A 276 -0.64 15.32 19.27
N ARG A 277 0.08 16.34 18.76
CA ARG A 277 -0.19 17.74 19.13
C ARG A 277 -1.56 18.22 18.65
N ALA A 278 -1.99 17.75 17.47
CA ALA A 278 -3.29 18.08 16.91
C ALA A 278 -4.45 17.26 17.54
N GLY A 279 -4.15 16.22 18.32
CA GLY A 279 -5.16 15.33 18.90
C GLY A 279 -5.82 14.42 17.85
N HIS A 280 -5.17 14.20 16.72
CA HIS A 280 -5.68 13.29 15.70
C HIS A 280 -5.52 11.83 16.13
N PRO A 281 -6.38 10.92 15.65
CA PRO A 281 -6.23 9.49 15.90
C PRO A 281 -4.88 8.97 15.39
N VAL A 282 -4.26 8.06 16.13
CA VAL A 282 -3.10 7.30 15.67
C VAL A 282 -3.50 5.83 15.63
N LEU A 283 -3.72 5.29 14.45
CA LEU A 283 -4.17 3.91 14.26
C LEU A 283 -3.00 2.92 14.26
N ALA A 284 -1.89 3.33 13.68
CA ALA A 284 -0.61 2.63 13.63
C ALA A 284 0.48 3.63 13.24
N VAL A 285 1.73 3.18 13.20
CA VAL A 285 2.88 4.01 12.85
C VAL A 285 3.73 3.33 11.78
N ILE A 286 4.07 4.06 10.72
CA ILE A 286 5.06 3.65 9.73
C ILE A 286 6.44 4.03 10.27
N ARG A 287 7.25 3.02 10.59
CA ARG A 287 8.60 3.19 11.15
C ARG A 287 9.66 3.40 10.08
N GLY A 288 9.52 2.69 8.97
CA GLY A 288 10.43 2.78 7.85
C GLY A 288 9.84 2.23 6.58
N SER A 289 10.43 2.62 5.45
CA SER A 289 10.03 2.14 4.13
C SER A 289 11.19 2.26 3.14
N ALA A 290 11.24 1.36 2.16
CA ALA A 290 12.25 1.39 1.13
C ALA A 290 11.69 0.97 -0.22
N LEU A 291 12.33 1.49 -1.26
CA LEU A 291 12.12 1.13 -2.65
C LEU A 291 13.43 0.65 -3.27
N ASN A 292 13.34 -0.27 -4.21
CA ASN A 292 14.43 -0.57 -5.13
C ASN A 292 13.91 -1.08 -6.47
N GLN A 293 14.82 -1.46 -7.37
CA GLN A 293 14.52 -1.98 -8.69
C GLN A 293 15.25 -3.31 -8.90
N ASP A 294 14.61 -4.22 -9.65
CA ASP A 294 15.18 -5.53 -9.99
C ASP A 294 16.39 -5.44 -10.91
N GLY A 295 16.51 -4.34 -11.65
CA GLY A 295 17.63 -4.12 -12.58
C GLY A 295 17.64 -5.14 -13.73
N ALA A 296 18.83 -5.45 -14.22
CA ALA A 296 19.04 -6.45 -15.26
C ALA A 296 18.98 -7.87 -14.68
N GLY A 297 17.74 -8.36 -14.40
CA GLY A 297 17.48 -9.71 -13.91
C GLY A 297 17.29 -10.73 -15.04
N TYR A 298 16.57 -11.82 -14.73
CA TYR A 298 16.29 -12.91 -15.69
C TYR A 298 15.26 -12.53 -16.78
N GLY A 299 14.66 -11.36 -16.71
CA GLY A 299 13.67 -10.82 -17.65
C GLY A 299 12.97 -9.61 -17.07
N LEU A 300 12.37 -8.76 -17.93
CA LEU A 300 11.76 -7.49 -17.52
C LEU A 300 10.69 -7.65 -16.43
N ALA A 301 9.89 -8.69 -16.48
CA ALA A 301 8.79 -8.96 -15.53
C ALA A 301 9.12 -10.14 -14.59
N ALA A 302 10.36 -10.64 -14.58
CA ALA A 302 10.76 -11.76 -13.74
C ALA A 302 11.18 -11.25 -12.34
N PRO A 303 10.61 -11.79 -11.24
CA PRO A 303 10.97 -11.36 -9.90
C PRO A 303 12.43 -11.66 -9.57
N ASN A 304 13.08 -10.78 -8.79
CA ASN A 304 14.47 -10.87 -8.40
C ASN A 304 14.63 -11.03 -6.88
N GLY A 305 14.95 -12.24 -6.44
CA GLY A 305 15.08 -12.56 -5.00
C GLY A 305 16.13 -11.70 -4.27
N PRO A 306 17.35 -11.49 -4.79
CA PRO A 306 18.33 -10.53 -4.23
C PRO A 306 17.77 -9.13 -4.06
N SER A 307 17.02 -8.59 -5.02
CA SER A 307 16.41 -7.25 -4.92
C SER A 307 15.33 -7.20 -3.84
N GLN A 308 14.48 -8.24 -3.74
CA GLN A 308 13.51 -8.36 -2.66
C GLN A 308 14.19 -8.41 -1.28
N GLN A 309 15.28 -9.16 -1.13
CA GLN A 309 16.07 -9.13 0.12
C GLN A 309 16.67 -7.75 0.39
N GLY A 310 17.13 -7.06 -0.64
CA GLY A 310 17.70 -5.71 -0.56
C GLY A 310 16.70 -4.70 -0.03
N VAL A 311 15.47 -4.66 -0.59
CA VAL A 311 14.43 -3.71 -0.15
C VAL A 311 13.95 -3.99 1.27
N ILE A 312 13.83 -5.27 1.67
CA ILE A 312 13.48 -5.66 3.04
C ILE A 312 14.55 -5.14 4.03
N ARG A 313 15.84 -5.38 3.75
CA ARG A 313 16.92 -4.91 4.61
C ARG A 313 17.00 -3.39 4.69
N ALA A 314 16.75 -2.70 3.56
CA ALA A 314 16.74 -1.24 3.52
C ALA A 314 15.59 -0.66 4.34
N ALA A 315 14.39 -1.24 4.28
CA ALA A 315 13.25 -0.81 5.09
C ALA A 315 13.46 -1.05 6.60
N LEU A 316 14.08 -2.17 6.99
CA LEU A 316 14.47 -2.43 8.36
C LEU A 316 15.53 -1.43 8.85
N ALA A 317 16.50 -1.09 8.01
CA ALA A 317 17.53 -0.08 8.33
C ALA A 317 16.92 1.31 8.48
N ASP A 318 15.99 1.72 7.58
CA ASP A 318 15.24 3.00 7.69
C ASP A 318 14.42 3.05 8.98
N ALA A 319 13.87 1.92 9.41
CA ALA A 319 13.12 1.79 10.66
C ALA A 319 14.02 1.74 11.92
N GLY A 320 15.33 1.55 11.78
CA GLY A 320 16.25 1.28 12.89
C GLY A 320 15.95 -0.03 13.63
N LEU A 321 15.49 -1.07 12.92
CA LEU A 321 15.02 -2.32 13.49
C LEU A 321 15.79 -3.53 12.98
N ALA A 322 15.89 -4.55 13.83
CA ALA A 322 16.37 -5.86 13.45
C ALA A 322 15.21 -6.72 12.84
N ALA A 323 15.58 -7.74 12.08
CA ALA A 323 14.59 -8.65 11.48
C ALA A 323 13.72 -9.36 12.54
N ASP A 324 14.28 -9.65 13.72
CA ASP A 324 13.58 -10.32 14.80
C ASP A 324 12.58 -9.43 15.55
N ASP A 325 12.61 -8.12 15.30
CA ASP A 325 11.67 -7.14 15.86
C ASP A 325 10.30 -7.13 15.14
N VAL A 326 10.19 -7.81 13.99
CA VAL A 326 8.97 -7.88 13.18
C VAL A 326 8.27 -9.22 13.39
N ASP A 327 7.00 -9.23 13.72
CA ASP A 327 6.23 -10.45 14.06
C ASP A 327 5.58 -11.12 12.86
N ALA A 328 5.13 -10.32 11.89
CA ALA A 328 4.38 -10.80 10.73
C ALA A 328 4.78 -10.06 9.45
N VAL A 329 4.53 -10.69 8.31
CA VAL A 329 4.61 -10.02 6.99
C VAL A 329 3.31 -10.28 6.23
N GLU A 330 2.73 -9.19 5.78
CA GLU A 330 1.74 -9.18 4.73
C GLU A 330 2.47 -9.14 3.39
N ALA A 331 2.50 -10.29 2.74
CA ALA A 331 3.33 -10.54 1.59
C ALA A 331 2.71 -10.01 0.27
N HIS A 332 3.54 -9.94 -0.76
CA HIS A 332 3.03 -9.79 -2.11
C HIS A 332 2.16 -10.98 -2.50
N GLY A 333 2.63 -12.22 -2.33
CA GLY A 333 1.85 -13.46 -2.28
C GLY A 333 0.71 -13.56 -3.30
N THR A 334 1.03 -13.56 -4.59
CA THR A 334 0.01 -13.55 -5.68
C THR A 334 -0.51 -14.94 -6.04
N GLY A 335 0.11 -16.01 -5.55
CA GLY A 335 -0.23 -17.38 -5.91
C GLY A 335 0.43 -17.85 -7.22
N THR A 336 1.43 -17.13 -7.72
CA THR A 336 2.21 -17.58 -8.87
C THR A 336 3.33 -18.52 -8.41
N PRO A 337 3.47 -19.73 -8.96
CA PRO A 337 4.39 -20.75 -8.43
C PRO A 337 5.83 -20.25 -8.24
N ILE A 338 6.37 -19.56 -9.25
CA ILE A 338 7.76 -19.07 -9.25
C ILE A 338 7.87 -17.80 -8.39
N GLY A 339 6.93 -16.84 -8.52
CA GLY A 339 6.95 -15.58 -7.78
C GLY A 339 6.90 -15.81 -6.27
N ASP A 340 5.97 -16.62 -5.82
CA ASP A 340 5.81 -16.95 -4.40
C ASP A 340 7.02 -17.72 -3.84
N ALA A 341 7.63 -18.61 -4.65
CA ALA A 341 8.84 -19.31 -4.22
C ALA A 341 10.03 -18.36 -4.03
N ILE A 342 10.21 -17.40 -4.95
CA ILE A 342 11.26 -16.37 -4.85
C ILE A 342 11.03 -15.47 -3.63
N GLU A 343 9.80 -15.02 -3.42
CA GLU A 343 9.45 -14.20 -2.25
C GLU A 343 9.66 -14.99 -0.94
N ALA A 344 9.20 -16.23 -0.87
CA ALA A 344 9.42 -17.08 0.30
C ALA A 344 10.92 -17.24 0.61
N GLN A 345 11.77 -17.47 -0.40
CA GLN A 345 13.22 -17.53 -0.23
C GLN A 345 13.81 -16.20 0.26
N ALA A 346 13.33 -15.07 -0.25
CA ALA A 346 13.77 -13.76 0.20
C ALA A 346 13.41 -13.50 1.67
N LEU A 347 12.19 -13.85 2.10
CA LEU A 347 11.73 -13.75 3.48
C LEU A 347 12.51 -14.69 4.42
N LEU A 348 12.79 -15.92 3.99
CA LEU A 348 13.61 -16.87 4.74
C LEU A 348 15.06 -16.40 4.89
N ALA A 349 15.62 -15.74 3.88
CA ALA A 349 16.99 -15.21 3.91
C ALA A 349 17.14 -13.88 4.67
N THR A 350 16.04 -13.20 4.97
CA THR A 350 16.02 -11.94 5.72
C THR A 350 15.44 -12.15 7.11
N TYR A 351 14.14 -12.21 7.23
CA TYR A 351 13.44 -12.37 8.51
C TYR A 351 13.65 -13.76 9.16
N GLY A 352 13.76 -14.81 8.35
CA GLY A 352 13.94 -16.20 8.83
C GLY A 352 15.38 -16.57 9.18
N ALA A 353 16.38 -15.75 8.84
CA ALA A 353 17.79 -16.15 8.86
C ALA A 353 18.31 -16.55 10.25
N ARG A 354 17.91 -15.84 11.30
CA ARG A 354 18.34 -16.03 12.69
C ARG A 354 17.20 -16.33 13.65
N ARG A 355 15.98 -16.46 13.15
CA ARG A 355 14.76 -16.57 13.94
C ARG A 355 14.60 -17.98 14.52
N SER A 356 14.16 -18.05 15.79
CA SER A 356 13.89 -19.31 16.44
C SER A 356 12.46 -19.83 16.11
N PRO A 357 12.23 -21.14 16.14
CA PRO A 357 10.92 -21.73 15.92
C PRO A 357 9.84 -21.30 16.94
N GLU A 358 10.24 -20.89 18.14
CA GLU A 358 9.36 -20.43 19.22
C GLU A 358 8.79 -19.02 18.94
N ARG A 359 9.48 -18.25 18.10
CA ARG A 359 9.06 -16.92 17.66
C ARG A 359 9.09 -16.84 16.14
N PRO A 360 8.26 -17.61 15.42
CA PRO A 360 8.26 -17.62 13.96
C PRO A 360 7.83 -16.28 13.42
N LEU A 361 8.24 -15.95 12.18
CA LEU A 361 7.60 -14.92 11.39
C LEU A 361 6.27 -15.49 10.87
N TRP A 362 5.18 -14.77 11.10
CA TRP A 362 3.90 -15.12 10.50
C TRP A 362 3.76 -14.51 9.10
N LEU A 363 3.31 -15.31 8.14
CA LEU A 363 3.25 -14.91 6.73
C LEU A 363 1.85 -15.11 6.18
N GLY A 364 1.26 -14.04 5.65
CA GLY A 364 -0.06 -14.07 5.02
C GLY A 364 -0.17 -13.13 3.83
N SER A 365 -1.31 -13.19 3.13
CA SER A 365 -1.64 -12.27 2.04
C SER A 365 -3.16 -12.09 1.92
N VAL A 366 -3.62 -10.83 1.94
CA VAL A 366 -5.02 -10.44 1.73
C VAL A 366 -5.56 -10.84 0.36
N LYS A 367 -4.65 -11.04 -0.60
CA LYS A 367 -5.00 -11.44 -1.97
C LYS A 367 -5.71 -12.79 -2.02
N SER A 368 -5.54 -13.64 -1.00
CA SER A 368 -6.32 -14.87 -0.88
C SER A 368 -7.82 -14.63 -0.69
N ASN A 369 -8.18 -13.48 -0.11
CA ASN A 369 -9.57 -13.09 0.10
C ASN A 369 -10.14 -12.24 -1.06
N THR A 370 -9.35 -11.27 -1.55
CA THR A 370 -9.83 -10.23 -2.48
C THR A 370 -9.43 -10.46 -3.93
N GLY A 371 -8.45 -11.32 -4.19
CA GLY A 371 -7.67 -11.28 -5.43
C GLY A 371 -6.61 -10.18 -5.41
N HIS A 372 -5.86 -10.05 -6.49
CA HIS A 372 -4.79 -9.05 -6.62
C HIS A 372 -5.34 -7.71 -7.09
N THR A 373 -5.49 -6.75 -6.18
CA THR A 373 -6.06 -5.41 -6.42
C THR A 373 -5.10 -4.43 -7.11
N GLN A 374 -4.08 -4.95 -7.78
CA GLN A 374 -3.16 -4.22 -8.66
C GLN A 374 -2.59 -2.94 -7.99
N GLY A 375 -2.91 -1.73 -8.52
CA GLY A 375 -2.43 -0.46 -7.97
C GLY A 375 -2.80 -0.22 -6.50
N ALA A 376 -3.90 -0.79 -6.00
CA ALA A 376 -4.33 -0.70 -4.61
C ALA A 376 -3.66 -1.70 -3.66
N ALA A 377 -2.99 -2.74 -4.19
CA ALA A 377 -2.61 -3.93 -3.44
C ALA A 377 -1.82 -3.65 -2.16
N GLY A 378 -0.87 -2.74 -2.22
CA GLY A 378 -0.04 -2.37 -1.06
C GLY A 378 -0.82 -1.60 0.01
N ALA A 379 -1.71 -0.68 -0.38
CA ALA A 379 -2.54 0.07 0.56
C ALA A 379 -3.60 -0.83 1.21
N ALA A 380 -4.23 -1.74 0.46
CA ALA A 380 -5.14 -2.75 1.01
C ALA A 380 -4.44 -3.67 2.03
N ALA A 381 -3.22 -4.10 1.71
CA ALA A 381 -2.36 -4.86 2.61
C ALA A 381 -2.04 -4.09 3.91
N LEU A 382 -1.69 -2.80 3.79
CA LEU A 382 -1.45 -1.93 4.94
C LEU A 382 -2.70 -1.81 5.82
N ILE A 383 -3.88 -1.54 5.22
CA ILE A 383 -5.15 -1.41 5.96
C ILE A 383 -5.47 -2.71 6.71
N LYS A 384 -5.30 -3.89 6.06
CA LYS A 384 -5.45 -5.18 6.74
C LYS A 384 -4.57 -5.29 7.99
N MET A 385 -3.29 -4.91 7.89
CA MET A 385 -2.36 -5.04 9.01
C MET A 385 -2.63 -4.02 10.12
N VAL A 386 -3.10 -2.82 9.79
CA VAL A 386 -3.59 -1.87 10.80
C VAL A 386 -4.80 -2.43 11.54
N GLN A 387 -5.74 -3.04 10.84
CA GLN A 387 -6.89 -3.69 11.48
C GLN A 387 -6.47 -4.90 12.31
N ALA A 388 -5.52 -5.72 11.84
CA ALA A 388 -4.98 -6.84 12.62
C ALA A 388 -4.37 -6.39 13.96
N LEU A 389 -3.64 -5.25 13.96
CA LEU A 389 -3.11 -4.64 15.19
C LEU A 389 -4.22 -4.14 16.13
N ARG A 390 -5.31 -3.59 15.57
CA ARG A 390 -6.45 -3.07 16.34
C ARG A 390 -7.31 -4.17 16.95
N HIS A 391 -7.37 -5.33 16.30
CA HIS A 391 -8.18 -6.48 16.73
C HIS A 391 -7.35 -7.59 17.38
N ASP A 392 -6.08 -7.34 17.69
CA ASP A 392 -5.18 -8.26 18.38
C ASP A 392 -5.13 -9.68 17.74
N THR A 393 -5.28 -9.75 16.41
CA THR A 393 -5.37 -11.02 15.68
C THR A 393 -4.75 -10.91 14.29
N LEU A 394 -3.94 -11.88 13.92
CA LEU A 394 -3.50 -12.10 12.54
C LEU A 394 -4.52 -13.03 11.84
N PRO A 395 -5.26 -12.55 10.84
CA PRO A 395 -6.26 -13.38 10.16
C PRO A 395 -5.61 -14.41 9.23
N ALA A 396 -6.29 -15.51 8.99
CA ALA A 396 -5.83 -16.57 8.09
C ALA A 396 -5.77 -16.07 6.63
N SER A 397 -4.86 -16.63 5.86
CA SER A 397 -4.86 -16.61 4.41
C SER A 397 -5.59 -17.83 3.88
N LEU A 398 -6.41 -17.65 2.85
CA LEU A 398 -7.22 -18.70 2.25
C LEU A 398 -6.43 -19.53 1.22
N HIS A 399 -7.00 -20.65 0.81
CA HIS A 399 -6.56 -21.47 -0.31
C HIS A 399 -5.14 -22.08 -0.15
N ILE A 400 -4.64 -22.22 1.07
CA ILE A 400 -3.36 -22.86 1.36
C ILE A 400 -3.62 -24.33 1.72
N ASP A 401 -3.35 -25.24 0.78
CA ASP A 401 -3.42 -26.69 1.01
C ASP A 401 -2.21 -27.19 1.83
N ARG A 402 -1.04 -26.79 1.43
CA ARG A 402 0.25 -27.04 2.08
C ARG A 402 1.28 -26.04 1.54
N PRO A 403 2.38 -25.77 2.28
CA PRO A 403 3.42 -24.89 1.79
C PRO A 403 4.03 -25.34 0.47
N THR A 404 4.31 -24.37 -0.44
CA THR A 404 4.94 -24.69 -1.73
C THR A 404 6.25 -25.46 -1.55
N PRO A 405 6.45 -26.57 -2.29
CA PRO A 405 7.70 -27.32 -2.23
C PRO A 405 8.87 -26.61 -2.92
N LEU A 406 8.61 -25.53 -3.66
CA LEU A 406 9.62 -24.74 -4.38
C LEU A 406 10.44 -23.82 -3.47
N ALA A 407 10.02 -23.63 -2.21
CA ALA A 407 10.77 -22.89 -1.21
C ALA A 407 11.37 -23.82 -0.16
N THR A 408 12.60 -23.51 0.29
CA THR A 408 13.27 -24.30 1.35
C THR A 408 12.86 -23.78 2.70
N TRP A 409 11.70 -24.21 3.21
CA TRP A 409 11.19 -23.83 4.51
C TRP A 409 12.09 -24.32 5.63
N LYS A 410 12.73 -23.42 6.37
CA LYS A 410 13.44 -23.77 7.60
C LYS A 410 12.43 -24.13 8.68
N LYS A 411 12.70 -25.18 9.45
CA LYS A 411 11.78 -25.66 10.50
C LYS A 411 11.36 -24.52 11.44
N GLY A 412 10.12 -24.03 11.24
CA GLY A 412 9.45 -23.09 12.13
C GLY A 412 9.90 -21.62 12.09
N ALA A 413 10.92 -21.26 11.29
CA ALA A 413 11.40 -19.86 11.21
C ALA A 413 10.39 -18.92 10.55
N VAL A 414 9.65 -19.40 9.55
CA VAL A 414 8.53 -18.70 8.89
C VAL A 414 7.34 -19.68 8.86
N ARG A 415 6.17 -19.21 9.25
CA ARG A 415 4.93 -19.98 9.27
C ARG A 415 3.84 -19.28 8.50
N LEU A 416 3.15 -20.00 7.63
CA LEU A 416 1.99 -19.51 6.92
C LEU A 416 0.81 -19.36 7.87
N LEU A 417 0.04 -18.28 7.71
CA LEU A 417 -1.21 -18.05 8.45
C LEU A 417 -2.33 -18.88 7.80
N THR A 418 -2.39 -20.18 8.11
CA THR A 418 -3.48 -21.08 7.69
C THR A 418 -4.69 -21.00 8.61
N ASP A 419 -4.48 -20.52 9.83
CA ASP A 419 -5.49 -20.30 10.85
C ASP A 419 -5.30 -18.91 11.47
N PRO A 420 -6.34 -18.29 12.05
CA PRO A 420 -6.19 -17.05 12.80
C PRO A 420 -5.25 -17.24 14.00
N VAL A 421 -4.34 -16.30 14.21
CA VAL A 421 -3.37 -16.34 15.31
C VAL A 421 -3.58 -15.14 16.22
N PRO A 422 -3.77 -15.34 17.55
CA PRO A 422 -3.79 -14.24 18.51
C PRO A 422 -2.51 -13.42 18.46
N TRP A 423 -2.67 -12.10 18.40
CA TRP A 423 -1.56 -11.15 18.36
C TRP A 423 -1.73 -10.06 19.43
N PRO A 424 -1.72 -10.44 20.73
CA PRO A 424 -1.97 -9.50 21.81
C PRO A 424 -0.82 -8.52 22.00
N ARG A 425 -1.11 -7.36 22.59
CA ARG A 425 -0.10 -6.38 23.02
C ARG A 425 0.86 -6.99 24.03
N ARG A 426 2.10 -6.54 23.96
CA ARG A 426 3.21 -7.01 24.80
C ARG A 426 4.04 -5.81 25.27
N ASP A 427 5.07 -6.05 26.09
CA ASP A 427 6.03 -5.00 26.50
C ASP A 427 6.81 -4.43 25.31
N THR A 428 7.03 -5.24 24.25
CA THR A 428 7.62 -4.80 23.00
C THR A 428 6.53 -4.51 21.97
N PRO A 429 6.60 -3.41 21.21
CA PRO A 429 5.62 -3.10 20.18
C PRO A 429 5.49 -4.20 19.14
N ARG A 430 4.25 -4.47 18.71
CA ARG A 430 3.96 -5.39 17.61
C ARG A 430 4.28 -4.72 16.27
N ARG A 431 4.90 -5.49 15.36
CA ARG A 431 5.33 -4.96 14.07
C ARG A 431 5.03 -5.91 12.94
N ALA A 432 4.70 -5.33 11.79
CA ALA A 432 4.48 -6.06 10.55
C ALA A 432 5.27 -5.45 9.39
N GLY A 433 5.80 -6.30 8.52
CA GLY A 433 6.25 -5.90 7.19
C GLY A 433 5.11 -5.95 6.18
N VAL A 434 5.09 -5.05 5.20
CA VAL A 434 4.17 -5.07 4.07
C VAL A 434 4.97 -5.00 2.77
N SER A 435 4.79 -6.00 1.89
CA SER A 435 5.54 -6.12 0.64
C SER A 435 4.65 -5.88 -0.58
N ALA A 436 5.18 -5.16 -1.58
CA ALA A 436 4.61 -5.12 -2.92
C ALA A 436 5.74 -5.17 -3.95
N PHE A 437 5.69 -6.17 -4.84
CA PHE A 437 6.67 -6.41 -5.89
C PHE A 437 5.98 -6.36 -7.25
N ALA A 438 6.45 -5.49 -8.13
CA ALA A 438 5.75 -5.20 -9.37
C ALA A 438 6.40 -5.86 -10.59
N THR A 439 5.59 -6.12 -11.61
CA THR A 439 6.06 -6.58 -12.93
C THR A 439 6.95 -5.53 -13.62
N SER A 440 6.90 -4.27 -13.20
CA SER A 440 7.83 -3.21 -13.61
C SER A 440 9.24 -3.37 -13.00
N GLY A 441 9.44 -4.34 -12.09
CA GLY A 441 10.66 -4.54 -11.31
C GLY A 441 10.79 -3.59 -10.12
N THR A 442 9.84 -2.66 -9.89
CA THR A 442 9.85 -1.77 -8.72
C THR A 442 9.33 -2.51 -7.50
N ASN A 443 10.19 -2.68 -6.50
CA ASN A 443 9.87 -3.32 -5.23
C ASN A 443 9.69 -2.27 -4.14
N ALA A 444 8.70 -2.50 -3.26
CA ALA A 444 8.43 -1.68 -2.10
C ALA A 444 8.27 -2.57 -0.86
N HIS A 445 8.85 -2.13 0.26
CA HIS A 445 8.65 -2.75 1.57
C HIS A 445 8.49 -1.68 2.64
N LEU A 446 7.55 -1.90 3.56
CA LEU A 446 7.21 -0.95 4.63
C LEU A 446 7.17 -1.70 5.96
N ILE A 447 7.62 -1.03 7.04
CA ILE A 447 7.53 -1.54 8.42
C ILE A 447 6.49 -0.75 9.17
N LEU A 448 5.43 -1.44 9.55
CA LEU A 448 4.34 -0.94 10.38
C LEU A 448 4.56 -1.35 11.83
N GLU A 449 4.25 -0.44 12.76
CA GLU A 449 4.28 -0.67 14.21
C GLU A 449 2.91 -0.30 14.81
N GLU A 450 2.50 -0.97 15.87
CA GLU A 450 1.27 -0.63 16.58
C GLU A 450 1.31 0.80 17.12
N ALA A 451 0.12 1.40 17.22
CA ALA A 451 -0.01 2.73 17.80
C ALA A 451 0.57 2.75 19.22
N PRO A 452 1.44 3.72 19.54
CA PRO A 452 1.93 3.88 20.89
C PRO A 452 0.77 4.19 21.84
N PRO A 453 0.88 3.88 23.14
CA PRO A 453 -0.12 4.26 24.11
C PRO A 453 -0.45 5.76 24.02
N PRO A 454 -1.72 6.16 24.29
CA PRO A 454 -2.04 7.58 24.44
C PRO A 454 -1.04 8.21 25.41
N GLY A 455 -0.47 9.35 25.03
CA GLY A 455 0.36 10.12 25.94
C GLY A 455 -0.45 10.56 27.17
N PRO A 456 0.24 10.85 28.27
CA PRO A 456 -0.40 11.37 29.48
C PRO A 456 -1.10 12.70 29.25
#